data_39c39472d3640860aa1804c875191080
#
_entry.id   39c39472d3640860aa1804c875191080
#
_cell.length_a   1.000
_cell.length_b   1.000
_cell.length_c   1.000
_cell.angle_alpha   90.00
_cell.angle_beta   90.00
_cell.angle_gamma   90.00
#
_symmetry.space_group_name_H-M   'P 1'
#
loop_
_entity.id
_entity.type
_entity.pdbx_description
1 polymer ?
#
loop_
_entity_poly.entity_id
_entity_poly.type
_entity_poly.pdbx_seq_one_letter_code
_entity_poly.pdbx_strand_id
1 'polypeptide(L)'
;MNIIYFVIGGNTVIHMQVGFSLRTILAQVGEGDTIYVVTDTPTIYSGLNRVVILPITQERIKEWRGKHDFFWRVKIKVLQHIAQVSPGKPMMYLDGDTFLYGNLADIKALLADGCGLMHLDEGCPGDMKEKSLSMWQTVNGKTYAGIIIGRQHHMWNAGVVAIPAEQVVKTTDLALAVCDGMLDDGSEPVTVEQYALSIALKECTKQMVEAKQWIGHYWHYKYFWCRYIADFFVYSYRERSTLEEELQRIKYMNLKWIHRRILLKRAIAKLVGKPY
;
A
#
# COMPACT_ATOMS: atom_id res chain seq x y z
N MET A 1 5.39 -1.60 15.45
CA MET A 1 4.61 -1.86 14.21
C MET A 1 5.55 -2.31 13.11
N ASN A 2 5.12 -3.24 12.24
CA ASN A 2 5.82 -3.62 11.02
C ASN A 2 5.31 -2.78 9.85
N ILE A 3 6.19 -2.05 9.17
CA ILE A 3 5.86 -1.25 7.98
C ILE A 3 6.51 -1.93 6.78
N ILE A 4 5.76 -2.15 5.71
CA ILE A 4 6.13 -3.08 4.67
C ILE A 4 6.04 -2.41 3.30
N TYR A 5 7.10 -2.51 2.54
CA TYR A 5 7.15 -2.18 1.12
C TYR A 5 7.48 -3.44 0.32
N PHE A 6 6.80 -3.61 -0.80
CA PHE A 6 7.14 -4.64 -1.78
C PHE A 6 7.47 -3.96 -3.11
N VAL A 7 8.68 -4.15 -3.59
CA VAL A 7 9.17 -3.50 -4.82
C VAL A 7 10.10 -4.44 -5.56
N ILE A 8 9.82 -4.67 -6.84
CA ILE A 8 10.59 -5.55 -7.70
C ILE A 8 10.92 -4.91 -9.05
N GLY A 9 11.95 -5.45 -9.69
CA GLY A 9 12.45 -5.00 -10.99
C GLY A 9 13.35 -3.78 -10.90
N GLY A 10 14.01 -3.46 -12.01
CA GLY A 10 15.01 -2.38 -12.09
C GLY A 10 14.47 -0.99 -12.46
N ASN A 11 13.17 -0.74 -12.35
CA ASN A 11 12.61 0.57 -12.71
C ASN A 11 13.01 1.64 -11.70
N THR A 12 13.94 2.51 -12.08
CA THR A 12 14.51 3.57 -11.24
C THR A 12 13.46 4.56 -10.71
N VAL A 13 12.40 4.82 -11.47
CA VAL A 13 11.30 5.71 -11.05
C VAL A 13 10.54 5.09 -9.85
N ILE A 14 10.25 3.80 -9.90
CA ILE A 14 9.58 3.09 -8.81
C ILE A 14 10.46 3.10 -7.56
N HIS A 15 11.75 2.79 -7.70
CA HIS A 15 12.69 2.83 -6.56
C HIS A 15 12.84 4.22 -5.97
N MET A 16 12.83 5.26 -6.79
CA MET A 16 12.86 6.65 -6.34
C MET A 16 11.59 7.00 -5.56
N GLN A 17 10.40 6.55 -6.02
CA GLN A 17 9.14 6.72 -5.30
C GLN A 17 9.17 6.03 -3.93
N VAL A 18 9.57 4.75 -3.88
CA VAL A 18 9.76 3.99 -2.62
C VAL A 18 10.77 4.68 -1.72
N GLY A 19 11.90 5.13 -2.26
CA GLY A 19 12.93 5.84 -1.51
C GLY A 19 12.43 7.12 -0.85
N PHE A 20 11.54 7.86 -1.51
CA PHE A 20 10.90 9.05 -0.95
C PHE A 20 9.87 8.67 0.12
N SER A 21 8.99 7.72 -0.18
CA SER A 21 8.00 7.19 0.78
C SER A 21 8.67 6.72 2.06
N LEU A 22 9.73 5.91 1.96
CA LEU A 22 10.55 5.44 3.08
C LEU A 22 11.04 6.60 3.96
N ARG A 23 11.51 7.70 3.38
CA ARG A 23 11.98 8.85 4.13
C ARG A 23 10.87 9.53 4.93
N THR A 24 9.66 9.59 4.38
CA THR A 24 8.51 10.15 5.12
C THR A 24 8.13 9.31 6.33
N ILE A 25 8.30 7.99 6.24
CA ILE A 25 8.10 7.05 7.34
C ILE A 25 9.27 7.11 8.33
N LEU A 26 10.51 7.02 7.84
CA LEU A 26 11.73 7.06 8.67
C LEU A 26 11.81 8.32 9.56
N ALA A 27 11.24 9.43 9.09
CA ALA A 27 11.17 10.67 9.86
C ALA A 27 10.28 10.59 11.11
N GLN A 28 9.43 9.54 11.24
CA GLN A 28 8.45 9.42 12.33
C GLN A 28 8.49 8.08 13.08
N VAL A 29 9.19 7.05 12.57
CA VAL A 29 9.30 5.77 13.27
C VAL A 29 10.15 5.89 14.53
N GLY A 30 9.70 5.22 15.59
CA GLY A 30 10.36 5.16 16.91
C GLY A 30 10.92 3.76 17.21
N GLU A 31 11.37 3.58 18.45
CA GLU A 31 11.76 2.28 18.99
C GLU A 31 10.60 1.30 18.91
N GLY A 32 10.88 0.05 18.53
CA GLY A 32 9.87 -1.00 18.36
C GLY A 32 9.17 -1.03 17.00
N ASP A 33 9.36 -0.02 16.14
CA ASP A 33 8.95 -0.09 14.74
C ASP A 33 10.02 -0.76 13.88
N THR A 34 9.57 -1.55 12.90
CA THR A 34 10.45 -2.20 11.94
C THR A 34 9.95 -1.92 10.53
N ILE A 35 10.82 -1.42 9.66
CA ILE A 35 10.50 -1.21 8.25
C ILE A 35 11.11 -2.35 7.44
N TYR A 36 10.29 -3.02 6.66
CA TYR A 36 10.70 -4.09 5.75
C TYR A 36 10.60 -3.61 4.31
N VAL A 37 11.65 -3.85 3.54
CA VAL A 37 11.62 -3.72 2.08
C VAL A 37 11.85 -5.11 1.48
N VAL A 38 10.80 -5.70 0.93
CA VAL A 38 10.85 -6.98 0.22
C VAL A 38 11.14 -6.68 -1.24
N THR A 39 12.29 -7.14 -1.75
CA THR A 39 12.77 -6.72 -3.09
C THR A 39 13.70 -7.76 -3.73
N ASP A 40 13.70 -7.81 -5.06
CA ASP A 40 14.69 -8.55 -5.87
C ASP A 40 15.94 -7.73 -6.20
N THR A 41 15.99 -6.46 -5.78
CA THR A 41 17.11 -5.53 -6.01
C THR A 41 17.61 -4.93 -4.68
N PRO A 42 18.10 -5.76 -3.74
CA PRO A 42 18.41 -5.35 -2.35
C PRO A 42 19.51 -4.27 -2.26
N THR A 43 20.42 -4.23 -3.19
CA THR A 43 21.55 -3.27 -3.20
C THR A 43 21.10 -1.82 -3.28
N ILE A 44 19.93 -1.54 -3.85
CA ILE A 44 19.38 -0.17 -3.96
C ILE A 44 19.09 0.44 -2.57
N TYR A 45 18.80 -0.40 -1.57
CA TYR A 45 18.43 0.03 -0.22
C TYR A 45 19.52 -0.18 0.83
N SER A 46 20.70 -0.71 0.45
CA SER A 46 21.78 -1.08 1.38
C SER A 46 22.32 0.07 2.23
N GLY A 47 22.14 1.32 1.81
CA GLY A 47 22.55 2.50 2.57
C GLY A 47 21.54 2.97 3.64
N LEU A 48 20.39 2.27 3.81
CA LEU A 48 19.35 2.66 4.76
C LEU A 48 19.44 1.84 6.05
N ASN A 49 20.26 2.27 6.99
CA ASN A 49 20.60 1.54 8.23
C ASN A 49 19.41 1.22 9.16
N ARG A 50 18.22 1.82 8.92
CA ARG A 50 17.02 1.64 9.74
C ARG A 50 15.94 0.80 9.03
N VAL A 51 16.33 0.09 7.97
CA VAL A 51 15.44 -0.71 7.12
C VAL A 51 15.95 -2.14 7.07
N VAL A 52 15.07 -3.10 7.29
CA VAL A 52 15.34 -4.53 7.10
C VAL A 52 15.03 -4.87 5.64
N ILE A 53 16.07 -5.21 4.90
CA ILE A 53 15.94 -5.62 3.50
C ILE A 53 15.74 -7.13 3.46
N LEU A 54 14.64 -7.57 2.87
CA LEU A 54 14.32 -8.98 2.66
C LEU A 54 14.42 -9.31 1.17
N PRO A 55 15.51 -9.94 0.74
CA PRO A 55 15.66 -10.35 -0.65
C PRO A 55 14.60 -11.39 -1.03
N ILE A 56 14.01 -11.23 -2.22
CA ILE A 56 13.09 -12.20 -2.80
C ILE A 56 13.58 -12.62 -4.19
N THR A 57 13.54 -13.92 -4.49
CA THR A 57 13.96 -14.43 -5.79
C THR A 57 12.80 -14.46 -6.78
N GLN A 58 13.11 -14.51 -8.09
CA GLN A 58 12.10 -14.63 -9.14
C GLN A 58 11.31 -15.95 -9.04
N GLU A 59 11.96 -17.03 -8.57
CA GLU A 59 11.30 -18.32 -8.31
C GLU A 59 10.26 -18.18 -7.21
N ARG A 60 10.58 -17.48 -6.12
CA ARG A 60 9.65 -17.23 -5.03
C ARG A 60 8.49 -16.32 -5.48
N ILE A 61 8.76 -15.31 -6.28
CA ILE A 61 7.72 -14.46 -6.87
C ILE A 61 6.78 -15.29 -7.72
N LYS A 62 7.33 -16.16 -8.58
CA LYS A 62 6.54 -17.07 -9.43
C LYS A 62 5.68 -18.02 -8.60
N GLU A 63 6.24 -18.63 -7.56
CA GLU A 63 5.49 -19.49 -6.62
C GLU A 63 4.32 -18.69 -5.99
N TRP A 64 4.57 -17.47 -5.53
CA TRP A 64 3.57 -16.66 -4.84
C TRP A 64 2.48 -16.10 -5.77
N ARG A 65 2.69 -16.07 -7.07
CA ARG A 65 1.66 -15.76 -8.07
C ARG A 65 0.58 -16.85 -8.17
N GLY A 66 0.87 -18.07 -7.67
CA GLY A 66 -0.07 -19.18 -7.60
C GLY A 66 -0.44 -19.76 -8.96
N LYS A 67 -1.47 -20.61 -8.98
CA LYS A 67 -1.90 -21.36 -10.18
C LYS A 67 -2.44 -20.48 -11.32
N HIS A 68 -2.94 -19.28 -10.99
CA HIS A 68 -3.48 -18.33 -11.94
C HIS A 68 -2.44 -17.33 -12.46
N ASP A 69 -1.17 -17.48 -12.06
CA ASP A 69 -0.06 -16.56 -12.40
C ASP A 69 -0.40 -15.09 -12.11
N PHE A 70 -1.15 -14.83 -11.04
CA PHE A 70 -1.65 -13.50 -10.70
C PHE A 70 -0.61 -12.70 -9.90
N PHE A 71 -0.05 -11.66 -10.51
CA PHE A 71 1.04 -10.89 -9.93
C PHE A 71 0.69 -10.26 -8.57
N TRP A 72 -0.47 -9.65 -8.43
CA TRP A 72 -0.82 -8.93 -7.20
C TRP A 72 -1.11 -9.86 -6.01
N ARG A 73 -1.33 -11.17 -6.25
CA ARG A 73 -1.38 -12.18 -5.19
C ARG A 73 -0.11 -12.18 -4.33
N VAL A 74 1.03 -11.79 -4.92
CA VAL A 74 2.33 -11.68 -4.23
C VAL A 74 2.26 -10.68 -3.06
N LYS A 75 1.49 -9.61 -3.16
CA LYS A 75 1.29 -8.65 -2.05
C LYS A 75 0.73 -9.35 -0.81
N ILE A 76 -0.32 -10.17 -0.97
CA ILE A 76 -0.91 -10.93 0.15
C ILE A 76 0.12 -11.91 0.73
N LYS A 77 0.89 -12.59 -0.12
CA LYS A 77 1.96 -13.51 0.31
C LYS A 77 3.09 -12.80 1.05
N VAL A 78 3.43 -11.57 0.66
CA VAL A 78 4.40 -10.73 1.40
C VAL A 78 3.87 -10.43 2.80
N LEU A 79 2.60 -10.05 2.94
CA LEU A 79 1.98 -9.81 4.25
C LEU A 79 2.02 -11.07 5.13
N GLN A 80 1.66 -12.24 4.59
CA GLN A 80 1.76 -13.53 5.31
C GLN A 80 3.20 -13.83 5.73
N HIS A 81 4.17 -13.60 4.85
CA HIS A 81 5.58 -13.83 5.16
C HIS A 81 6.07 -12.95 6.32
N ILE A 82 5.73 -11.66 6.31
CA ILE A 82 6.09 -10.75 7.42
C ILE A 82 5.37 -11.14 8.71
N ALA A 83 4.13 -11.64 8.65
CA ALA A 83 3.43 -12.18 9.82
C ALA A 83 4.20 -13.32 10.51
N GLN A 84 4.88 -14.15 9.72
CA GLN A 84 5.72 -15.25 10.22
C GLN A 84 7.08 -14.74 10.74
N VAL A 85 7.71 -13.79 10.04
CA VAL A 85 9.04 -13.27 10.40
C VAL A 85 8.98 -12.41 11.66
N SER A 86 7.90 -11.66 11.87
CA SER A 86 7.74 -10.71 12.99
C SER A 86 6.32 -10.78 13.54
N PRO A 87 5.99 -11.88 14.27
CA PRO A 87 4.65 -12.10 14.80
C PRO A 87 4.30 -11.11 15.93
N GLY A 88 2.99 -10.98 16.21
CA GLY A 88 2.47 -10.22 17.34
C GLY A 88 2.56 -8.70 17.24
N LYS A 89 2.88 -8.17 16.06
CA LYS A 89 2.93 -6.72 15.81
C LYS A 89 1.87 -6.32 14.77
N PRO A 90 1.26 -5.13 14.91
CA PRO A 90 0.42 -4.60 13.86
C PRO A 90 1.24 -4.35 12.60
N MET A 91 0.61 -4.45 11.45
CA MET A 91 1.26 -4.26 10.14
C MET A 91 0.69 -3.07 9.39
N MET A 92 1.52 -2.42 8.58
CA MET A 92 1.11 -1.44 7.59
C MET A 92 1.89 -1.64 6.30
N TYR A 93 1.20 -2.07 5.25
CA TYR A 93 1.73 -2.12 3.89
C TYR A 93 1.51 -0.79 3.18
N LEU A 94 2.49 -0.38 2.40
CA LEU A 94 2.47 0.85 1.63
C LEU A 94 2.95 0.59 0.19
N ASP A 95 2.16 1.01 -0.79
CA ASP A 95 2.64 1.11 -2.18
C ASP A 95 3.74 2.18 -2.29
N GLY A 96 4.65 2.00 -3.24
CA GLY A 96 5.79 2.93 -3.42
C GLY A 96 5.40 4.36 -3.75
N ASP A 97 4.22 4.58 -4.33
CA ASP A 97 3.66 5.89 -4.69
C ASP A 97 2.77 6.48 -3.59
N THR A 98 3.14 6.21 -2.34
CA THR A 98 2.54 6.80 -1.13
C THR A 98 3.53 7.72 -0.40
N PHE A 99 3.05 8.51 0.55
CA PHE A 99 3.87 9.28 1.49
C PHE A 99 3.06 9.63 2.74
N LEU A 100 3.73 9.59 3.89
CA LEU A 100 3.13 9.99 5.16
C LEU A 100 3.22 11.51 5.31
N TYR A 101 2.09 12.17 5.55
CA TYR A 101 2.01 13.60 5.87
C TYR A 101 1.29 13.90 7.19
N GLY A 102 0.59 12.93 7.73
CA GLY A 102 -0.02 12.98 9.05
C GLY A 102 0.89 12.39 10.11
N ASN A 103 0.34 12.17 11.29
CA ASN A 103 1.07 11.60 12.42
C ASN A 103 0.95 10.07 12.42
N LEU A 104 2.07 9.37 12.41
CA LEU A 104 2.12 7.90 12.47
C LEU A 104 1.53 7.36 13.79
N ALA A 105 1.60 8.14 14.87
CA ALA A 105 1.03 7.74 16.17
C ALA A 105 -0.49 7.60 16.13
N ASP A 106 -1.19 8.41 15.32
CA ASP A 106 -2.65 8.32 15.18
C ASP A 106 -3.04 6.98 14.53
N ILE A 107 -2.29 6.57 13.49
CA ILE A 107 -2.50 5.26 12.83
C ILE A 107 -2.27 4.12 13.83
N LYS A 108 -1.21 4.20 14.65
CA LYS A 108 -0.92 3.20 15.67
C LYS A 108 -2.03 3.13 16.74
N ALA A 109 -2.59 4.25 17.13
CA ALA A 109 -3.69 4.29 18.08
C ALA A 109 -4.95 3.60 17.53
N LEU A 110 -5.29 3.84 16.26
CA LEU A 110 -6.39 3.16 15.59
C LEU A 110 -6.17 1.64 15.49
N LEU A 111 -4.95 1.22 15.16
CA LEU A 111 -4.61 -0.22 15.11
C LEU A 111 -4.68 -0.85 16.50
N ALA A 112 -4.28 -0.14 17.57
CA ALA A 112 -4.41 -0.62 18.94
C ALA A 112 -5.87 -0.73 19.41
N ASP A 113 -6.78 0.12 18.86
CA ASP A 113 -8.24 0.01 19.09
C ASP A 113 -8.92 -1.06 18.21
N GLY A 114 -8.18 -1.83 17.43
CA GLY A 114 -8.70 -2.90 16.58
C GLY A 114 -9.25 -2.45 15.23
N CYS A 115 -9.02 -1.19 14.83
CA CYS A 115 -9.44 -0.68 13.52
C CYS A 115 -8.48 -1.16 12.41
N GLY A 116 -9.02 -1.59 11.27
CA GLY A 116 -8.28 -1.80 10.04
C GLY A 116 -8.25 -0.52 9.19
N LEU A 117 -7.16 -0.27 8.46
CA LEU A 117 -7.11 0.88 7.57
C LEU A 117 -6.77 0.47 6.15
N MET A 118 -7.46 1.08 5.19
CA MET A 118 -7.05 1.12 3.78
C MET A 118 -7.10 2.56 3.28
N HIS A 119 -6.49 2.84 2.11
CA HIS A 119 -6.28 4.23 1.69
C HIS A 119 -7.59 5.02 1.57
N LEU A 120 -8.57 4.49 0.83
CA LEU A 120 -9.81 5.18 0.49
C LEU A 120 -10.94 4.15 0.28
N ASP A 121 -12.14 4.41 0.78
CA ASP A 121 -13.35 3.68 0.40
C ASP A 121 -13.78 4.12 -1.02
N GLU A 122 -13.75 3.19 -1.96
CA GLU A 122 -14.15 3.41 -3.36
C GLU A 122 -15.62 3.04 -3.60
N GLY A 123 -16.32 2.49 -2.59
CA GLY A 123 -17.72 2.11 -2.64
C GLY A 123 -17.98 0.67 -3.09
N CYS A 124 -19.25 0.33 -3.31
CA CYS A 124 -19.63 -1.00 -3.76
C CYS A 124 -19.18 -1.25 -5.22
N PRO A 125 -18.47 -2.35 -5.53
CA PRO A 125 -18.06 -2.67 -6.90
C PRO A 125 -19.24 -2.77 -7.88
N GLY A 126 -20.44 -3.12 -7.40
CA GLY A 126 -21.66 -3.17 -8.21
C GLY A 126 -22.12 -1.81 -8.74
N ASP A 127 -21.68 -0.72 -8.15
CA ASP A 127 -21.99 0.65 -8.56
C ASP A 127 -20.86 1.29 -9.40
N MET A 128 -19.76 0.54 -9.60
CA MET A 128 -18.60 0.97 -10.38
C MET A 128 -18.78 0.65 -11.87
N LYS A 129 -17.76 1.03 -12.65
CA LYS A 129 -17.73 0.80 -14.10
C LYS A 129 -16.69 -0.25 -14.48
N GLU A 130 -16.84 -0.78 -15.71
CA GLU A 130 -15.83 -1.64 -16.36
C GLU A 130 -15.44 -2.86 -15.50
N LYS A 131 -14.14 -3.00 -15.24
CA LYS A 131 -13.53 -4.20 -14.64
C LYS A 131 -14.02 -4.53 -13.23
N SER A 132 -14.28 -3.52 -12.41
CA SER A 132 -14.81 -3.74 -11.05
C SER A 132 -16.24 -4.25 -11.09
N LEU A 133 -17.05 -3.75 -12.02
CA LEU A 133 -18.42 -4.26 -12.25
C LEU A 133 -18.40 -5.69 -12.80
N SER A 134 -17.52 -6.02 -13.76
CA SER A 134 -17.36 -7.37 -14.29
C SER A 134 -16.98 -8.37 -13.19
N MET A 135 -15.99 -8.02 -12.36
CA MET A 135 -15.62 -8.82 -11.18
C MET A 135 -16.84 -9.00 -10.24
N TRP A 136 -17.54 -7.92 -9.91
CA TRP A 136 -18.72 -7.97 -9.06
C TRP A 136 -19.80 -8.92 -9.57
N GLN A 137 -20.09 -8.89 -10.87
CA GLN A 137 -21.06 -9.79 -11.50
C GLN A 137 -20.66 -11.26 -11.35
N THR A 138 -19.36 -11.55 -11.31
CA THR A 138 -18.83 -12.90 -11.09
C THR A 138 -18.97 -13.36 -9.64
N VAL A 139 -18.76 -12.47 -8.65
CA VAL A 139 -18.58 -12.86 -7.25
C VAL A 139 -19.78 -12.57 -6.34
N ASN A 140 -20.68 -11.67 -6.70
CA ASN A 140 -21.83 -11.28 -5.87
C ASN A 140 -22.74 -12.48 -5.55
N GLY A 141 -23.05 -12.65 -4.28
CA GLY A 141 -23.85 -13.77 -3.77
C GLY A 141 -23.08 -15.09 -3.62
N LYS A 142 -21.84 -15.19 -4.09
CA LYS A 142 -21.01 -16.37 -3.89
C LYS A 142 -20.35 -16.38 -2.50
N THR A 143 -19.91 -17.55 -2.09
CA THR A 143 -19.25 -17.76 -0.79
C THR A 143 -17.79 -18.11 -0.96
N TYR A 144 -16.90 -17.35 -0.33
CA TYR A 144 -15.46 -17.62 -0.28
C TYR A 144 -14.99 -17.69 1.17
N ALA A 145 -14.34 -18.76 1.53
CA ALA A 145 -13.87 -19.01 2.91
C ALA A 145 -14.96 -18.76 4.00
N GLY A 146 -16.20 -19.11 3.70
CA GLY A 146 -17.35 -18.92 4.60
C GLY A 146 -18.00 -17.53 4.55
N ILE A 147 -17.48 -16.60 3.76
CA ILE A 147 -18.02 -15.24 3.61
C ILE A 147 -18.88 -15.15 2.36
N ILE A 148 -20.16 -14.75 2.52
CA ILE A 148 -21.06 -14.47 1.40
C ILE A 148 -20.81 -13.05 0.92
N ILE A 149 -20.38 -12.91 -0.34
CA ILE A 149 -20.09 -11.59 -0.91
C ILE A 149 -21.38 -10.84 -1.20
N GLY A 150 -21.46 -9.61 -0.72
CA GLY A 150 -22.62 -8.75 -0.88
C GLY A 150 -22.28 -7.27 -0.85
N ARG A 151 -23.30 -6.41 -1.00
CA ARG A 151 -23.13 -4.95 -1.11
C ARG A 151 -22.45 -4.28 0.09
N GLN A 152 -22.41 -4.94 1.25
CA GLN A 152 -21.69 -4.47 2.45
C GLN A 152 -20.17 -4.54 2.31
N HIS A 153 -19.66 -5.29 1.32
CA HIS A 153 -18.23 -5.39 1.02
C HIS A 153 -17.87 -4.34 -0.04
N HIS A 154 -17.42 -3.19 0.43
CA HIS A 154 -16.91 -2.15 -0.46
C HIS A 154 -15.53 -2.50 -1.00
N MET A 155 -15.20 -1.96 -2.15
CA MET A 155 -13.83 -1.89 -2.65
C MET A 155 -13.10 -0.78 -1.92
N TRP A 156 -11.97 -1.09 -1.32
CA TRP A 156 -11.08 -0.12 -0.69
C TRP A 156 -9.74 -0.11 -1.40
N ASN A 157 -9.19 1.07 -1.64
CA ASN A 157 -7.91 1.20 -2.32
C ASN A 157 -6.77 0.63 -1.49
N ALA A 158 -6.05 -0.36 -2.03
CA ALA A 158 -5.02 -1.14 -1.35
C ALA A 158 -3.60 -0.55 -1.42
N GLY A 159 -3.45 0.72 -1.80
CA GLY A 159 -2.16 1.41 -1.71
C GLY A 159 -1.67 1.62 -0.28
N VAL A 160 -2.60 1.51 0.68
CA VAL A 160 -2.35 1.37 2.12
C VAL A 160 -3.19 0.23 2.63
N VAL A 161 -2.58 -0.69 3.38
CA VAL A 161 -3.28 -1.78 4.07
C VAL A 161 -2.70 -1.89 5.48
N ALA A 162 -3.47 -1.54 6.52
CA ALA A 162 -2.99 -1.63 7.89
C ALA A 162 -3.89 -2.53 8.73
N ILE A 163 -3.27 -3.47 9.45
CA ILE A 163 -3.92 -4.59 10.13
C ILE A 163 -3.53 -4.57 11.62
N PRO A 164 -4.51 -4.62 12.56
CA PRO A 164 -4.25 -4.75 13.99
C PRO A 164 -3.48 -6.03 14.31
N ALA A 165 -2.63 -6.00 15.34
CA ALA A 165 -1.72 -7.09 15.67
C ALA A 165 -2.40 -8.47 15.78
N GLU A 166 -3.50 -8.53 16.51
CA GLU A 166 -4.23 -9.77 16.79
C GLU A 166 -4.96 -10.34 15.55
N GLN A 167 -5.16 -9.50 14.53
CA GLN A 167 -5.90 -9.87 13.32
C GLN A 167 -5.00 -10.15 12.12
N VAL A 168 -3.68 -9.96 12.24
CA VAL A 168 -2.73 -10.06 11.11
C VAL A 168 -2.84 -11.43 10.40
N VAL A 169 -2.69 -12.52 11.13
CA VAL A 169 -2.70 -13.88 10.56
C VAL A 169 -4.07 -14.17 9.94
N LYS A 170 -5.14 -13.97 10.73
CA LYS A 170 -6.51 -14.23 10.26
C LYS A 170 -6.86 -13.43 9.02
N THR A 171 -6.52 -12.13 9.00
CA THR A 171 -6.82 -11.25 7.86
C THR A 171 -6.06 -11.65 6.61
N THR A 172 -4.77 -11.96 6.73
CA THR A 172 -3.95 -12.32 5.56
C THR A 172 -4.31 -13.69 5.00
N ASP A 173 -4.68 -14.65 5.86
CA ASP A 173 -5.13 -15.97 5.42
C ASP A 173 -6.50 -15.90 4.75
N LEU A 174 -7.43 -15.13 5.32
CA LEU A 174 -8.74 -14.89 4.71
C LEU A 174 -8.61 -14.18 3.37
N ALA A 175 -7.76 -13.13 3.29
CA ALA A 175 -7.52 -12.41 2.03
C ALA A 175 -6.98 -13.33 0.94
N LEU A 176 -6.05 -14.24 1.28
CA LEU A 176 -5.52 -15.19 0.33
C LEU A 176 -6.60 -16.17 -0.15
N ALA A 177 -7.37 -16.73 0.78
CA ALA A 177 -8.43 -17.71 0.45
C ALA A 177 -9.54 -17.07 -0.42
N VAL A 178 -9.95 -15.84 -0.12
CA VAL A 178 -10.91 -15.08 -0.93
C VAL A 178 -10.33 -14.75 -2.30
N CYS A 179 -9.08 -14.29 -2.38
CA CYS A 179 -8.39 -13.99 -3.63
C CYS A 179 -8.33 -15.22 -4.54
N ASP A 180 -7.87 -16.35 -4.01
CA ASP A 180 -7.75 -17.60 -4.76
C ASP A 180 -9.12 -18.11 -5.21
N GLY A 181 -10.14 -18.07 -4.35
CA GLY A 181 -11.51 -18.48 -4.67
C GLY A 181 -12.14 -17.63 -5.78
N MET A 182 -11.94 -16.31 -5.75
CA MET A 182 -12.44 -15.41 -6.79
C MET A 182 -11.75 -15.67 -8.15
N LEU A 183 -10.45 -15.96 -8.14
CA LEU A 183 -9.71 -16.32 -9.35
C LEU A 183 -10.16 -17.69 -9.90
N ASP A 184 -10.46 -18.65 -9.01
CA ASP A 184 -10.99 -19.97 -9.38
C ASP A 184 -12.33 -19.88 -10.10
N ASP A 185 -13.14 -18.91 -9.72
CA ASP A 185 -14.43 -18.62 -10.33
C ASP A 185 -14.31 -17.79 -11.63
N GLY A 186 -13.10 -17.51 -12.10
CA GLY A 186 -12.86 -16.81 -13.34
C GLY A 186 -12.99 -15.28 -13.28
N SER A 187 -12.87 -14.70 -12.07
CA SER A 187 -12.84 -13.24 -11.95
C SER A 187 -11.66 -12.64 -12.71
N GLU A 188 -11.91 -11.54 -13.45
CA GLU A 188 -10.80 -10.78 -14.05
C GLU A 188 -9.83 -10.28 -12.98
N PRO A 189 -8.52 -10.54 -13.12
CA PRO A 189 -7.55 -10.41 -12.02
C PRO A 189 -7.23 -8.97 -11.59
N VAL A 190 -7.72 -7.94 -12.28
CA VAL A 190 -7.21 -6.56 -12.15
C VAL A 190 -7.39 -5.94 -10.75
N THR A 191 -8.47 -6.26 -10.04
CA THR A 191 -8.77 -5.70 -8.71
C THR A 191 -9.05 -6.75 -7.65
N VAL A 192 -8.85 -8.03 -7.98
CA VAL A 192 -9.16 -9.18 -7.10
C VAL A 192 -8.40 -9.11 -5.78
N GLU A 193 -7.09 -8.85 -5.81
CA GLU A 193 -6.27 -8.71 -4.60
C GLU A 193 -6.78 -7.57 -3.70
N GLN A 194 -7.06 -6.41 -4.29
CA GLN A 194 -7.55 -5.24 -3.57
C GLN A 194 -8.90 -5.55 -2.91
N TYR A 195 -9.80 -6.21 -3.63
CA TYR A 195 -11.12 -6.56 -3.09
C TYR A 195 -11.03 -7.66 -2.03
N ALA A 196 -10.19 -8.66 -2.22
CA ALA A 196 -9.96 -9.71 -1.22
C ALA A 196 -9.41 -9.14 0.09
N LEU A 197 -8.45 -8.19 0.04
CA LEU A 197 -7.97 -7.47 1.21
C LEU A 197 -9.06 -6.63 1.87
N SER A 198 -9.91 -5.96 1.07
CA SER A 198 -11.04 -5.17 1.56
C SER A 198 -12.03 -6.02 2.35
N ILE A 199 -12.42 -7.17 1.79
CA ILE A 199 -13.31 -8.14 2.44
C ILE A 199 -12.67 -8.65 3.73
N ALA A 200 -11.43 -9.11 3.67
CA ALA A 200 -10.76 -9.70 4.82
C ALA A 200 -10.61 -8.71 5.99
N LEU A 201 -10.24 -7.45 5.70
CA LEU A 201 -10.17 -6.42 6.75
C LEU A 201 -11.57 -6.13 7.33
N LYS A 202 -12.59 -5.99 6.48
CA LYS A 202 -13.97 -5.76 6.93
C LYS A 202 -14.45 -6.85 7.90
N GLU A 203 -14.15 -8.12 7.61
CA GLU A 203 -14.59 -9.27 8.39
C GLU A 203 -13.73 -9.55 9.64
N CYS A 204 -12.50 -9.06 9.67
CA CYS A 204 -11.57 -9.35 10.76
C CYS A 204 -11.35 -8.20 11.74
N THR A 205 -11.72 -6.96 11.39
CA THR A 205 -11.44 -5.79 12.21
C THR A 205 -12.71 -5.16 12.79
N LYS A 206 -12.56 -4.43 13.87
CA LYS A 206 -13.67 -3.74 14.55
C LYS A 206 -14.35 -2.72 13.63
N GLN A 207 -13.54 -2.00 12.85
CA GLN A 207 -13.99 -0.94 11.95
C GLN A 207 -12.95 -0.71 10.86
N MET A 208 -13.39 -0.33 9.67
CA MET A 208 -12.52 0.15 8.59
C MET A 208 -12.42 1.68 8.63
N VAL A 209 -11.19 2.22 8.49
CA VAL A 209 -10.90 3.66 8.50
C VAL A 209 -10.08 4.05 7.27
N GLU A 210 -10.41 5.20 6.67
CA GLU A 210 -9.66 5.73 5.53
C GLU A 210 -8.31 6.33 5.96
N ALA A 211 -7.22 5.75 5.45
CA ALA A 211 -5.85 6.24 5.72
C ALA A 211 -5.50 7.55 4.99
N LYS A 212 -6.33 8.00 4.05
CA LYS A 212 -6.11 9.26 3.30
C LYS A 212 -5.99 10.51 4.19
N GLN A 213 -6.35 10.41 5.48
CA GLN A 213 -6.19 11.51 6.43
C GLN A 213 -4.72 11.72 6.85
N TRP A 214 -3.88 10.70 6.70
CA TRP A 214 -2.47 10.69 7.12
C TRP A 214 -1.50 10.37 5.99
N ILE A 215 -1.96 9.60 4.98
CA ILE A 215 -1.13 9.09 3.89
C ILE A 215 -1.68 9.56 2.55
N GLY A 216 -0.84 10.25 1.80
CA GLY A 216 -1.12 10.57 0.41
C GLY A 216 -0.76 9.40 -0.51
N HIS A 217 -1.61 9.11 -1.48
CA HIS A 217 -1.38 8.15 -2.54
C HIS A 217 -1.61 8.83 -3.88
N TYR A 218 -0.57 8.88 -4.72
CA TYR A 218 -0.60 9.72 -5.93
C TYR A 218 -0.63 8.91 -7.24
N TRP A 219 -1.18 7.72 -7.22
CA TRP A 219 -1.31 6.83 -8.38
C TRP A 219 -1.87 7.51 -9.65
N HIS A 220 -2.80 8.46 -9.53
CA HIS A 220 -3.32 9.28 -10.62
C HIS A 220 -2.48 10.54 -10.94
N TYR A 221 -1.47 10.84 -10.13
CA TYR A 221 -0.71 12.10 -10.20
C TYR A 221 0.80 11.84 -10.29
N LYS A 222 1.20 10.65 -10.73
CA LYS A 222 2.59 10.18 -10.76
C LYS A 222 3.51 11.17 -11.44
N TYR A 223 3.12 11.76 -12.57
CA TYR A 223 3.94 12.72 -13.30
C TYR A 223 4.41 13.90 -12.43
N PHE A 224 3.51 14.53 -11.69
CA PHE A 224 3.84 15.69 -10.84
C PHE A 224 4.70 15.29 -9.64
N TRP A 225 4.33 14.18 -9.01
CA TRP A 225 5.05 13.69 -7.85
C TRP A 225 6.43 13.15 -8.23
N CYS A 226 6.58 12.45 -9.35
CA CYS A 226 7.89 11.98 -9.82
C CYS A 226 8.85 13.14 -10.05
N ARG A 227 8.38 14.25 -10.64
CA ARG A 227 9.21 15.45 -10.80
C ARG A 227 9.62 16.04 -9.45
N TYR A 228 8.67 16.20 -8.54
CA TYR A 228 8.92 16.72 -7.20
C TYR A 228 9.92 15.85 -6.41
N ILE A 229 9.77 14.54 -6.49
CA ILE A 229 10.65 13.56 -5.86
C ILE A 229 12.05 13.60 -6.51
N ALA A 230 12.11 13.73 -7.83
CA ALA A 230 13.38 13.87 -8.53
C ALA A 230 14.12 15.14 -8.09
N ASP A 231 13.43 16.29 -8.01
CA ASP A 231 14.01 17.54 -7.51
C ASP A 231 14.53 17.38 -6.06
N PHE A 232 13.82 16.63 -5.20
CA PHE A 232 14.26 16.32 -3.85
C PHE A 232 15.58 15.55 -3.82
N PHE A 233 15.72 14.50 -4.63
CA PHE A 233 16.94 13.68 -4.68
C PHE A 233 18.09 14.36 -5.39
N VAL A 234 17.83 15.13 -6.45
CA VAL A 234 18.84 15.96 -7.12
C VAL A 234 19.44 17.00 -6.16
N TYR A 235 18.59 17.63 -5.35
CA TYR A 235 19.04 18.53 -4.30
C TYR A 235 19.93 17.79 -3.28
N SER A 236 19.48 16.64 -2.77
CA SER A 236 20.25 15.81 -1.83
C SER A 236 21.62 15.44 -2.39
N TYR A 237 21.67 15.02 -3.65
CA TYR A 237 22.91 14.68 -4.33
C TYR A 237 23.86 15.88 -4.46
N ARG A 238 23.34 17.03 -4.90
CA ARG A 238 24.12 18.26 -5.07
C ARG A 238 24.73 18.75 -3.76
N GLU A 239 23.93 18.75 -2.70
CA GLU A 239 24.35 19.19 -1.36
C GLU A 239 25.08 18.09 -0.57
N ARG A 240 25.24 16.89 -1.13
CA ARG A 240 25.82 15.71 -0.45
C ARG A 240 25.13 15.41 0.88
N SER A 241 23.79 15.57 0.92
CA SER A 241 23.00 15.42 2.12
C SER A 241 23.10 13.99 2.68
N THR A 242 23.30 13.89 3.97
CA THR A 242 23.15 12.63 4.72
C THR A 242 21.69 12.23 4.82
N LEU A 243 21.41 10.97 5.17
CA LEU A 243 20.03 10.51 5.41
C LEU A 243 19.35 11.36 6.49
N GLU A 244 20.05 11.68 7.57
CA GLU A 244 19.48 12.49 8.67
C GLU A 244 19.08 13.90 8.21
N GLU A 245 19.88 14.56 7.39
CA GLU A 245 19.54 15.85 6.80
C GLU A 245 18.33 15.76 5.85
N GLU A 246 18.21 14.66 5.10
CA GLU A 246 17.02 14.40 4.28
C GLU A 246 15.77 14.21 5.13
N LEU A 247 15.86 13.44 6.25
CA LEU A 247 14.75 13.25 7.18
C LEU A 247 14.35 14.55 7.86
N GLN A 248 15.29 15.40 8.27
CA GLN A 248 14.99 16.72 8.80
C GLN A 248 14.26 17.59 7.76
N ARG A 249 14.76 17.61 6.52
CA ARG A 249 14.10 18.34 5.43
C ARG A 249 12.66 17.87 5.22
N ILE A 250 12.42 16.57 5.21
CA ILE A 250 11.05 16.00 5.11
C ILE A 250 10.13 16.52 6.22
N LYS A 251 10.61 16.58 7.47
CA LYS A 251 9.81 17.10 8.61
C LYS A 251 9.35 18.54 8.40
N TYR A 252 10.15 19.37 7.74
CA TYR A 252 9.79 20.75 7.44
C TYR A 252 8.96 20.94 6.16
N MET A 253 8.81 19.87 5.34
CA MET A 253 7.99 19.91 4.12
C MET A 253 6.51 19.80 4.46
N ASN A 254 5.71 20.76 4.05
CA ASN A 254 4.27 20.66 4.15
C ASN A 254 3.71 19.78 3.01
N LEU A 255 3.95 18.46 3.11
CA LEU A 255 3.54 17.47 2.09
C LEU A 255 2.03 17.48 1.86
N LYS A 256 1.22 17.71 2.89
CA LYS A 256 -0.23 17.82 2.77
C LYS A 256 -0.65 19.00 1.89
N TRP A 257 0.00 20.16 2.07
CA TRP A 257 -0.27 21.33 1.25
C TRP A 257 0.20 21.12 -0.20
N ILE A 258 1.39 20.53 -0.39
CA ILE A 258 1.92 20.20 -1.72
C ILE A 258 0.94 19.28 -2.45
N HIS A 259 0.46 18.23 -1.78
CA HIS A 259 -0.51 17.29 -2.35
C HIS A 259 -1.81 18.02 -2.76
N ARG A 260 -2.39 18.81 -1.87
CA ARG A 260 -3.60 19.59 -2.15
C ARG A 260 -3.40 20.57 -3.33
N ARG A 261 -2.24 21.21 -3.42
CA ARG A 261 -1.90 22.10 -4.52
C ARG A 261 -1.82 21.37 -5.86
N ILE A 262 -1.25 20.16 -5.88
CA ILE A 262 -1.21 19.31 -7.08
C ILE A 262 -2.64 18.92 -7.48
N LEU A 263 -3.48 18.49 -6.55
CA LEU A 263 -4.88 18.17 -6.80
C LEU A 263 -5.65 19.34 -7.39
N LEU A 264 -5.48 20.53 -6.83
CA LEU A 264 -6.13 21.76 -7.31
C LEU A 264 -5.67 22.13 -8.73
N LYS A 265 -4.37 22.08 -9.00
CA LYS A 265 -3.84 22.36 -10.35
C LYS A 265 -4.46 21.42 -11.39
N ARG A 266 -4.62 20.15 -11.08
CA ARG A 266 -5.27 19.18 -11.98
C ARG A 266 -6.75 19.50 -12.18
N ALA A 267 -7.47 19.80 -11.11
CA ALA A 267 -8.88 20.16 -11.20
C ALA A 267 -9.07 21.37 -12.14
N ILE A 268 -8.24 22.40 -11.99
CA ILE A 268 -8.25 23.59 -12.86
C ILE A 268 -7.93 23.22 -14.31
N ALA A 269 -6.88 22.43 -14.54
CA ALA A 269 -6.49 22.10 -15.91
C ALA A 269 -7.54 21.22 -16.61
N LYS A 270 -8.22 20.32 -15.87
CA LYS A 270 -9.36 19.54 -16.40
C LYS A 270 -10.52 20.48 -16.80
N LEU A 271 -10.77 21.53 -16.03
CA LEU A 271 -11.81 22.53 -16.34
C LEU A 271 -11.47 23.36 -17.59
N VAL A 272 -10.19 23.67 -17.83
CA VAL A 272 -9.74 24.45 -18.98
C VAL A 272 -9.31 23.61 -20.19
N GLY A 273 -9.61 22.29 -20.18
CA GLY A 273 -9.37 21.38 -21.31
C GLY A 273 -7.89 21.19 -21.67
N LYS A 274 -6.96 21.46 -20.76
CA LYS A 274 -5.53 21.24 -21.00
C LYS A 274 -5.18 19.77 -20.74
N PRO A 275 -4.52 19.08 -21.70
CA PRO A 275 -4.01 17.72 -21.45
C PRO A 275 -2.92 17.77 -20.35
N TYR A 276 -2.84 16.70 -19.59
CA TYR A 276 -1.83 16.45 -18.56
C TYR A 276 -0.69 15.62 -19.10
#